data_812c51b65b0f81d814c4b82116d4cf45
#
_entry.id   812c51b65b0f81d814c4b82116d4cf45
#
_cell.length_a   1.000
_cell.length_b   1.000
_cell.length_c   1.000
_cell.angle_alpha   90.00
_cell.angle_beta   90.00
_cell.angle_gamma   90.00
#
_symmetry.space_group_name_H-M   'P 1'
#
loop_
_entity.id
_entity.type
_entity.pdbx_description
1 polymer ?
#
loop_
_entity_poly.entity_id
_entity_poly.type
_entity_poly.pdbx_seq_one_letter_code
_entity_poly.pdbx_strand_id
1 'polypeptide(L)'
;MVKVYEPGHVFDKKRFEAFCRLYQLEFPNAFVEYLQAHNDAQLEVNILDLGDNECCVRYFYGTSLEFYSDIRMIYEAYRGRIPKELVPIADPDFGNLICMSLDRAEYGKIYFWDHEVMDADDADIPAITDLKEIAPSFDALLARIKESPYTAEPAEKAGFWSKLFGKFQFF
;
A
#
# COMPACT_ATOMS: atom_id res chain seq x y z
N MET A 1 -12.42 -2.49 -12.83
CA MET A 1 -12.97 -2.58 -11.45
C MET A 1 -12.03 -3.49 -10.70
N VAL A 2 -11.44 -2.99 -9.61
CA VAL A 2 -10.51 -3.77 -8.78
C VAL A 2 -11.29 -4.91 -8.12
N LYS A 3 -10.80 -6.14 -8.24
CA LYS A 3 -11.38 -7.30 -7.56
C LYS A 3 -10.80 -7.39 -6.15
N VAL A 4 -11.66 -7.60 -5.18
CA VAL A 4 -11.33 -7.68 -3.76
C VAL A 4 -11.56 -9.12 -3.28
N TYR A 5 -10.54 -9.69 -2.63
CA TYR A 5 -10.62 -11.05 -2.07
C TYR A 5 -11.38 -11.05 -0.74
N GLU A 6 -11.02 -10.13 0.16
CA GLU A 6 -11.71 -9.94 1.43
C GLU A 6 -12.13 -8.48 1.56
N PRO A 7 -13.41 -8.22 1.91
CA PRO A 7 -13.87 -6.87 2.16
C PRO A 7 -13.13 -6.30 3.38
N GLY A 8 -12.69 -5.07 3.27
CA GLY A 8 -12.10 -4.34 4.38
C GLY A 8 -13.16 -3.83 5.36
N HIS A 9 -12.69 -3.05 6.31
CA HIS A 9 -13.56 -2.39 7.28
C HIS A 9 -14.39 -1.28 6.62
N VAL A 10 -15.47 -0.88 7.28
CA VAL A 10 -16.25 0.28 6.84
C VAL A 10 -15.38 1.54 6.93
N PHE A 11 -15.34 2.32 5.85
CA PHE A 11 -14.59 3.57 5.82
C PHE A 11 -15.12 4.58 6.83
N ASP A 12 -14.30 4.98 7.80
CA ASP A 12 -14.61 6.03 8.75
C ASP A 12 -14.21 7.40 8.20
N LYS A 13 -15.14 8.04 7.52
CA LYS A 13 -14.95 9.38 6.93
C LYS A 13 -14.48 10.41 7.96
N LYS A 14 -15.03 10.40 9.19
CA LYS A 14 -14.66 11.38 10.22
C LYS A 14 -13.22 11.21 10.67
N ARG A 15 -12.78 9.96 10.83
CA ARG A 15 -11.39 9.63 11.18
C ARG A 15 -10.43 10.03 10.06
N PHE A 16 -10.77 9.76 8.80
CA PHE A 16 -9.98 10.19 7.64
C PHE A 16 -9.87 11.71 7.53
N GLU A 17 -10.99 12.43 7.63
CA GLU A 17 -11.00 13.90 7.61
C GLU A 17 -10.22 14.51 8.79
N ALA A 18 -10.24 13.88 9.97
CA ALA A 18 -9.45 14.30 11.11
C ALA A 18 -7.95 14.14 10.83
N PHE A 19 -7.54 13.05 10.22
CA PHE A 19 -6.16 12.82 9.76
C PHE A 19 -5.74 13.88 8.72
N CYS A 20 -6.56 14.11 7.69
CA CYS A 20 -6.30 15.13 6.67
C CYS A 20 -6.14 16.53 7.27
N ARG A 21 -7.01 16.93 8.21
CA ARG A 21 -6.92 18.23 8.89
C ARG A 21 -5.67 18.35 9.77
N LEU A 22 -5.32 17.28 10.49
CA LEU A 22 -4.17 17.28 11.41
C LEU A 22 -2.85 17.56 10.67
N TYR A 23 -2.70 16.97 9.50
CA TYR A 23 -1.47 17.05 8.71
C TYR A 23 -1.58 17.95 7.47
N GLN A 24 -2.72 18.65 7.29
CA GLN A 24 -3.00 19.53 6.16
C GLN A 24 -2.85 18.82 4.81
N LEU A 25 -3.36 17.58 4.74
CA LEU A 25 -3.30 16.72 3.56
C LEU A 25 -4.58 16.89 2.73
N GLU A 26 -4.44 16.91 1.42
CA GLU A 26 -5.54 16.91 0.47
C GLU A 26 -5.31 15.79 -0.56
N PHE A 27 -6.15 14.76 -0.51
CA PHE A 27 -6.03 13.61 -1.40
C PHE A 27 -6.88 13.79 -2.66
N PRO A 28 -6.43 13.25 -3.82
CA PRO A 28 -7.27 13.19 -5.03
C PRO A 28 -8.58 12.44 -4.76
N ASN A 29 -9.67 12.94 -5.36
CA ASN A 29 -11.01 12.36 -5.19
C ASN A 29 -11.03 10.86 -5.54
N ALA A 30 -10.34 10.44 -6.60
CA ALA A 30 -10.26 9.05 -7.02
C ALA A 30 -9.78 8.11 -5.91
N PHE A 31 -8.78 8.54 -5.12
CA PHE A 31 -8.31 7.75 -3.97
C PHE A 31 -9.35 7.70 -2.85
N VAL A 32 -9.97 8.84 -2.53
CA VAL A 32 -11.00 8.90 -1.46
C VAL A 32 -12.22 8.07 -1.84
N GLU A 33 -12.69 8.12 -3.08
CA GLU A 33 -13.80 7.32 -3.60
C GLU A 33 -13.47 5.83 -3.56
N TYR A 34 -12.22 5.46 -3.89
CA TYR A 34 -11.75 4.09 -3.76
C TYR A 34 -11.84 3.61 -2.30
N LEU A 35 -11.35 4.40 -1.33
CA LEU A 35 -11.42 4.05 0.09
C LEU A 35 -12.86 3.94 0.61
N GLN A 36 -13.79 4.76 0.10
CA GLN A 36 -15.21 4.65 0.45
C GLN A 36 -15.83 3.31 0.01
N ALA A 37 -15.33 2.75 -1.07
CA ALA A 37 -15.83 1.49 -1.63
C ALA A 37 -15.04 0.25 -1.14
N HIS A 38 -13.73 0.39 -0.89
CA HIS A 38 -12.80 -0.70 -0.69
C HIS A 38 -11.78 -0.41 0.42
N ASN A 39 -12.22 0.25 1.50
CA ASN A 39 -11.34 0.60 2.62
C ASN A 39 -10.58 -0.60 3.16
N ASP A 40 -9.24 -0.52 3.19
CA ASP A 40 -8.30 -1.55 3.64
C ASP A 40 -8.60 -3.00 3.16
N ALA A 41 -9.37 -3.14 2.09
CA ALA A 41 -9.73 -4.43 1.52
C ALA A 41 -8.54 -5.12 0.88
N GLN A 42 -8.42 -6.44 1.08
CA GLN A 42 -7.39 -7.24 0.41
C GLN A 42 -7.71 -7.43 -1.06
N LEU A 43 -6.71 -7.26 -1.91
CA LEU A 43 -6.86 -7.35 -3.36
C LEU A 43 -6.78 -8.81 -3.84
N GLU A 44 -7.72 -9.22 -4.69
CA GLU A 44 -7.65 -10.48 -5.44
C GLU A 44 -6.66 -10.36 -6.61
N VAL A 45 -6.70 -9.23 -7.30
CA VAL A 45 -5.79 -8.86 -8.38
C VAL A 45 -4.76 -7.94 -7.79
N ASN A 46 -3.51 -8.35 -7.69
CA ASN A 46 -2.57 -7.72 -6.79
C ASN A 46 -1.12 -7.60 -7.32
N ILE A 47 -0.84 -8.00 -8.56
CA ILE A 47 0.50 -7.87 -9.13
C ILE A 47 0.65 -6.51 -9.81
N LEU A 48 1.60 -5.73 -9.32
CA LEU A 48 2.00 -4.46 -9.89
C LEU A 48 3.34 -4.59 -10.60
N ASP A 49 3.32 -4.31 -11.89
CA ASP A 49 4.52 -4.25 -12.73
C ASP A 49 5.25 -2.91 -12.49
N LEU A 50 6.46 -3.00 -11.98
CA LEU A 50 7.33 -1.84 -11.74
C LEU A 50 8.26 -1.56 -12.93
N GLY A 51 8.19 -2.35 -14.01
CA GLY A 51 9.00 -2.25 -15.22
C GLY A 51 10.20 -3.19 -15.19
N ASP A 52 11.06 -3.11 -14.17
CA ASP A 52 12.24 -3.98 -14.02
C ASP A 52 11.91 -5.24 -13.19
N ASN A 53 10.92 -5.14 -12.33
CA ASN A 53 10.45 -6.21 -11.46
C ASN A 53 8.94 -6.05 -11.21
N GLU A 54 8.36 -6.98 -10.47
CA GLU A 54 6.96 -6.95 -10.03
C GLU A 54 6.91 -7.00 -8.50
N CYS A 55 5.88 -6.41 -7.91
CA CYS A 55 5.56 -6.57 -6.49
C CYS A 55 4.10 -6.97 -6.31
N CYS A 56 3.78 -7.56 -5.17
CA CYS A 56 2.42 -7.86 -4.78
C CYS A 56 1.86 -6.70 -3.94
N VAL A 57 0.76 -6.08 -4.35
CA VAL A 57 0.04 -5.06 -3.58
C VAL A 57 -1.04 -5.75 -2.77
N ARG A 58 -0.86 -5.84 -1.45
CA ARG A 58 -1.81 -6.57 -0.59
C ARG A 58 -3.12 -5.81 -0.38
N TYR A 59 -3.04 -4.55 -0.03
CA TYR A 59 -4.17 -3.65 0.19
C TYR A 59 -3.73 -2.19 0.10
N PHE A 60 -4.69 -1.29 -0.04
CA PHE A 60 -4.47 0.14 0.15
C PHE A 60 -4.78 0.51 1.61
N TYR A 61 -3.91 1.33 2.21
CA TYR A 61 -4.13 1.84 3.56
C TYR A 61 -5.39 2.69 3.63
N GLY A 62 -6.19 2.45 4.66
CA GLY A 62 -7.45 3.14 4.87
C GLY A 62 -7.66 3.55 6.32
N THR A 63 -8.92 3.69 6.72
CA THR A 63 -9.29 3.89 8.12
C THR A 63 -9.53 2.53 8.77
N SER A 64 -8.57 2.04 9.51
CA SER A 64 -8.61 0.73 10.17
C SER A 64 -8.41 0.86 11.67
N LEU A 65 -8.79 -0.17 12.42
CA LEU A 65 -8.40 -0.34 13.81
C LEU A 65 -7.09 -1.09 13.93
N GLU A 66 -6.67 -1.73 12.85
CA GLU A 66 -5.42 -2.47 12.78
C GLU A 66 -4.27 -1.54 12.41
N PHE A 67 -3.21 -1.53 13.23
CA PHE A 67 -2.06 -0.66 13.04
C PHE A 67 -1.46 -0.74 11.64
N TYR A 68 -1.34 -1.95 11.09
CA TYR A 68 -0.67 -2.21 9.83
C TYR A 68 -1.45 -1.77 8.58
N SER A 69 -2.75 -1.50 8.68
CA SER A 69 -3.60 -1.04 7.56
C SER A 69 -4.20 0.36 7.76
N ASP A 70 -3.97 0.99 8.91
CA ASP A 70 -4.43 2.35 9.18
C ASP A 70 -3.50 3.39 8.56
N ILE A 71 -4.01 4.17 7.61
CA ILE A 71 -3.23 5.17 6.85
C ILE A 71 -2.55 6.21 7.74
N ARG A 72 -3.20 6.64 8.82
CA ARG A 72 -2.62 7.58 9.76
C ARG A 72 -1.45 6.99 10.52
N MET A 73 -1.60 5.76 11.02
CA MET A 73 -0.57 5.08 11.80
C MET A 73 0.67 4.81 10.93
N ILE A 74 0.45 4.38 9.68
CA ILE A 74 1.54 4.18 8.73
C ILE A 74 2.21 5.52 8.38
N TYR A 75 1.46 6.57 8.09
CA TYR A 75 2.02 7.89 7.83
C TYR A 75 2.87 8.39 9.00
N GLU A 76 2.38 8.28 10.24
CA GLU A 76 3.11 8.68 11.45
C GLU A 76 4.42 7.89 11.63
N ALA A 77 4.42 6.60 11.28
CA ALA A 77 5.59 5.74 11.38
C ALA A 77 6.69 6.08 10.35
N TYR A 78 6.29 6.53 9.17
CA TYR A 78 7.23 6.72 8.05
C TYR A 78 7.53 8.17 7.68
N ARG A 79 6.77 9.17 8.14
CA ARG A 79 6.92 10.59 7.75
C ARG A 79 8.29 11.20 8.02
N GLY A 80 9.12 10.57 8.86
CA GLY A 80 10.50 10.96 9.13
C GLY A 80 11.55 10.19 8.32
N ARG A 81 11.12 9.27 7.43
CA ARG A 81 11.96 8.36 6.64
C ARG A 81 11.73 8.49 5.13
N ILE A 82 10.61 9.09 4.73
CA ILE A 82 10.25 9.34 3.34
C ILE A 82 10.18 10.84 3.08
N PRO A 83 10.30 11.30 1.81
CA PRO A 83 10.07 12.70 1.43
C PRO A 83 8.77 13.23 2.02
N LYS A 84 8.81 14.45 2.57
CA LYS A 84 7.67 15.07 3.27
C LYS A 84 6.44 15.31 2.38
N GLU A 85 6.65 15.33 1.08
CA GLU A 85 5.61 15.47 0.06
C GLU A 85 4.80 14.20 -0.14
N LEU A 86 5.28 13.07 0.36
CA LEU A 86 4.72 11.75 0.12
C LEU A 86 3.88 11.26 1.29
N VAL A 87 2.80 10.56 0.97
CA VAL A 87 1.98 9.81 1.92
C VAL A 87 1.92 8.35 1.48
N PRO A 88 2.26 7.38 2.34
CA PRO A 88 2.07 5.98 2.04
C PRO A 88 0.59 5.67 1.81
N ILE A 89 0.27 4.99 0.71
CA ILE A 89 -1.12 4.68 0.33
C ILE A 89 -1.39 3.18 0.19
N ALA A 90 -0.35 2.36 0.01
CA ALA A 90 -0.52 0.92 -0.14
C ALA A 90 0.66 0.14 0.41
N ASP A 91 0.38 -1.12 0.72
CA ASP A 91 1.32 -2.10 1.26
C ASP A 91 1.78 -3.07 0.15
N PRO A 92 2.92 -2.83 -0.48
CA PRO A 92 3.58 -3.84 -1.29
C PRO A 92 4.34 -4.84 -0.40
N ASP A 93 4.84 -5.92 -1.02
CA ASP A 93 5.63 -6.91 -0.29
C ASP A 93 6.94 -6.34 0.28
N PHE A 94 7.47 -7.06 1.27
CA PHE A 94 8.84 -6.89 1.81
C PHE A 94 9.14 -5.55 2.49
N GLY A 95 8.15 -4.89 3.08
CA GLY A 95 8.36 -3.66 3.87
C GLY A 95 8.54 -2.39 3.03
N ASN A 96 8.42 -2.48 1.72
CA ASN A 96 8.41 -1.35 0.80
C ASN A 96 7.12 -0.52 0.95
N LEU A 97 7.05 0.63 0.31
CA LEU A 97 5.86 1.48 0.31
C LEU A 97 5.49 1.93 -1.10
N ILE A 98 4.19 1.97 -1.37
CA ILE A 98 3.64 2.75 -2.48
C ILE A 98 3.14 4.06 -1.88
N CYS A 99 3.69 5.17 -2.37
CA CYS A 99 3.42 6.50 -1.84
C CYS A 99 2.76 7.38 -2.89
N MET A 100 1.86 8.27 -2.46
CA MET A 100 1.26 9.30 -3.29
C MET A 100 1.85 10.65 -2.94
N SER A 101 2.23 11.45 -3.95
CA SER A 101 2.62 12.83 -3.75
C SER A 101 1.39 13.71 -3.56
N LEU A 102 1.41 14.51 -2.50
CA LEU A 102 0.43 15.57 -2.26
C LEU A 102 1.03 16.97 -2.45
N ASP A 103 2.27 17.04 -2.95
CA ASP A 103 2.86 18.31 -3.35
C ASP A 103 2.20 18.87 -4.60
N ARG A 104 2.10 20.18 -4.69
CA ARG A 104 1.39 20.87 -5.77
C ARG A 104 1.97 20.57 -7.16
N ALA A 105 3.29 20.42 -7.26
CA ALA A 105 3.97 20.18 -8.55
C ALA A 105 3.83 18.72 -9.03
N GLU A 106 3.73 17.78 -8.08
CA GLU A 106 3.70 16.36 -8.33
C GLU A 106 2.39 15.71 -7.86
N TYR A 107 1.33 16.52 -7.71
CA TYR A 107 0.07 16.13 -7.10
C TYR A 107 -0.59 14.91 -7.73
N GLY A 108 -0.81 13.90 -6.91
CA GLY A 108 -1.45 12.64 -7.31
C GLY A 108 -0.54 11.63 -7.98
N LYS A 109 0.73 11.97 -8.26
CA LYS A 109 1.70 11.01 -8.78
C LYS A 109 2.04 9.96 -7.73
N ILE A 110 2.37 8.76 -8.18
CA ILE A 110 2.63 7.59 -7.35
C ILE A 110 4.09 7.16 -7.48
N TYR A 111 4.71 6.94 -6.34
CA TYR A 111 6.11 6.58 -6.19
C TYR A 111 6.27 5.25 -5.45
N PHE A 112 7.31 4.51 -5.80
CA PHE A 112 7.74 3.32 -5.08
C PHE A 112 8.93 3.70 -4.18
N TRP A 113 8.81 3.40 -2.90
CA TRP A 113 9.87 3.56 -1.91
C TRP A 113 10.38 2.17 -1.51
N ASP A 114 11.66 1.93 -1.79
CA ASP A 114 12.34 0.67 -1.50
C ASP A 114 13.11 0.82 -0.19
N HIS A 115 12.70 0.09 0.84
CA HIS A 115 13.30 0.20 2.16
C HIS A 115 14.74 -0.31 2.20
N GLU A 116 15.10 -1.30 1.38
CA GLU A 116 16.47 -1.85 1.35
C GLU A 116 17.47 -0.84 0.79
N VAL A 117 17.00 0.07 -0.08
CA VAL A 117 17.85 1.09 -0.73
C VAL A 117 17.77 2.42 0.02
N MET A 118 16.58 2.80 0.49
CA MET A 118 16.27 4.15 0.95
C MET A 118 16.29 4.30 2.48
N ASP A 119 16.27 3.20 3.23
CA ASP A 119 16.13 3.20 4.68
C ASP A 119 17.35 2.57 5.37
N ALA A 120 18.53 2.79 4.81
CA ALA A 120 19.78 2.39 5.46
C ALA A 120 19.98 3.18 6.75
N ASP A 121 20.54 2.51 7.77
CA ASP A 121 20.94 3.17 9.02
C ASP A 121 21.83 4.38 8.71
N ASP A 122 21.50 5.56 9.27
CA ASP A 122 22.17 6.85 9.04
C ASP A 122 21.99 7.46 7.63
N ALA A 123 21.09 6.96 6.79
CA ALA A 123 20.78 7.61 5.52
C ALA A 123 19.98 8.90 5.72
N ASP A 124 20.29 9.94 4.95
CA ASP A 124 19.45 11.11 4.82
C ASP A 124 18.09 10.72 4.19
N ILE A 125 17.04 11.46 4.53
CA ILE A 125 15.73 11.28 3.87
C ILE A 125 15.93 11.53 2.38
N PRO A 126 15.57 10.55 1.50
CA PRO A 126 15.78 10.69 0.06
C PRO A 126 14.97 11.87 -0.50
N ALA A 127 15.45 12.50 -1.57
CA ALA A 127 14.63 13.44 -2.31
C ALA A 127 13.57 12.67 -3.13
N ILE A 128 12.44 13.31 -3.45
CA ILE A 128 11.39 12.67 -4.27
C ILE A 128 11.92 12.23 -5.64
N THR A 129 12.94 12.94 -6.16
CA THR A 129 13.61 12.64 -7.43
C THR A 129 14.45 11.35 -7.40
N ASP A 130 14.74 10.83 -6.21
CA ASP A 130 15.52 9.60 -6.02
C ASP A 130 14.59 8.37 -6.02
N LEU A 131 13.27 8.61 -5.90
CA LEU A 131 12.28 7.55 -5.93
C LEU A 131 11.80 7.26 -7.36
N LYS A 132 11.39 6.03 -7.59
CA LYS A 132 10.82 5.60 -8.87
C LYS A 132 9.36 6.06 -8.97
N GLU A 133 9.04 6.96 -9.91
CA GLU A 133 7.66 7.23 -10.29
C GLU A 133 7.08 5.98 -10.98
N ILE A 134 5.99 5.44 -10.46
CA ILE A 134 5.35 4.21 -10.96
C ILE A 134 4.01 4.46 -11.63
N ALA A 135 3.36 5.58 -11.37
CA ALA A 135 2.14 5.99 -12.08
C ALA A 135 1.90 7.50 -11.96
N PRO A 136 1.33 8.14 -12.99
CA PRO A 136 1.01 9.57 -12.96
C PRO A 136 -0.23 9.91 -12.14
N SER A 137 -1.03 8.93 -11.74
CA SER A 137 -2.24 9.11 -10.93
C SER A 137 -2.67 7.80 -10.27
N PHE A 138 -3.59 7.87 -9.32
CA PHE A 138 -4.18 6.70 -8.67
C PHE A 138 -4.92 5.78 -9.64
N ASP A 139 -5.71 6.35 -10.57
CA ASP A 139 -6.41 5.56 -11.59
C ASP A 139 -5.42 4.81 -12.51
N ALA A 140 -4.32 5.48 -12.87
CA ALA A 140 -3.27 4.84 -13.67
C ALA A 140 -2.57 3.73 -12.89
N LEU A 141 -2.37 3.87 -11.58
CA LEU A 141 -1.86 2.80 -10.71
C LEU A 141 -2.80 1.61 -10.72
N LEU A 142 -4.11 1.82 -10.48
CA LEU A 142 -5.10 0.74 -10.48
C LEU A 142 -5.15 -0.01 -11.82
N ALA A 143 -4.98 0.71 -12.94
CA ALA A 143 -4.96 0.10 -14.28
C ALA A 143 -3.72 -0.79 -14.54
N ARG A 144 -2.65 -0.62 -13.76
CA ARG A 144 -1.41 -1.42 -13.87
C ARG A 144 -1.42 -2.67 -12.99
N ILE A 145 -2.33 -2.77 -12.02
CA ILE A 145 -2.45 -3.93 -11.16
C ILE A 145 -3.10 -5.07 -11.96
N LYS A 146 -2.40 -6.20 -12.08
CA LYS A 146 -2.80 -7.38 -12.88
C LYS A 146 -3.17 -8.55 -11.98
N GLU A 147 -3.88 -9.52 -12.54
CA GLU A 147 -4.11 -10.81 -11.88
C GLU A 147 -2.77 -11.51 -11.64
N SER A 148 -2.64 -12.11 -10.45
CA SER A 148 -1.49 -12.97 -10.16
C SER A 148 -1.51 -14.15 -11.12
N PRO A 149 -0.38 -14.47 -11.81
CA PRO A 149 -0.26 -15.70 -12.58
C PRO A 149 -0.30 -16.93 -11.68
N TYR A 150 -0.07 -16.74 -10.39
CA TYR A 150 -0.23 -17.76 -9.37
C TYR A 150 -1.69 -17.72 -8.91
N THR A 151 -2.56 -18.44 -9.61
CA THR A 151 -3.92 -18.72 -9.10
C THR A 151 -3.76 -19.35 -7.73
N ALA A 152 -4.39 -18.76 -6.71
CA ALA A 152 -4.48 -19.38 -5.41
C ALA A 152 -4.99 -20.82 -5.62
N GLU A 153 -4.16 -21.83 -5.31
CA GLU A 153 -4.62 -23.20 -5.34
C GLU A 153 -5.85 -23.29 -4.42
N PRO A 154 -6.90 -23.99 -4.83
CA PRO A 154 -8.11 -24.13 -4.01
C PRO A 154 -7.70 -24.55 -2.60
N ALA A 155 -8.35 -24.00 -1.57
CA ALA A 155 -8.05 -24.19 -0.16
C ALA A 155 -7.94 -25.67 0.29
N GLU A 156 -8.36 -26.62 -0.53
CA GLU A 156 -8.18 -28.07 -0.33
C GLU A 156 -6.69 -28.49 -0.24
N LYS A 157 -5.75 -27.74 -0.87
CA LYS A 157 -4.32 -28.05 -0.77
C LYS A 157 -3.62 -27.35 0.38
N ALA A 158 -4.20 -26.30 0.94
CA ALA A 158 -3.65 -25.66 2.15
C ALA A 158 -3.59 -26.64 3.34
N GLY A 159 -4.53 -27.58 3.40
CA GLY A 159 -4.53 -28.67 4.39
C GLY A 159 -3.38 -29.68 4.24
N PHE A 160 -2.76 -29.76 3.07
CA PHE A 160 -1.62 -30.65 2.84
C PHE A 160 -0.33 -30.08 3.45
N TRP A 161 -0.10 -28.79 3.30
CA TRP A 161 1.09 -28.11 3.84
C TRP A 161 1.05 -27.98 5.37
N SER A 162 -0.13 -27.76 5.96
CA SER A 162 -0.27 -27.77 7.43
C SER A 162 -0.01 -29.13 8.05
N LYS A 163 -0.31 -30.23 7.34
CA LYS A 163 0.04 -31.60 7.78
C LYS A 163 1.52 -31.93 7.60
N LEU A 164 2.19 -31.31 6.62
CA LEU A 164 3.62 -31.56 6.36
C LEU A 164 4.52 -30.79 7.33
N PHE A 165 4.15 -29.56 7.71
CA PHE A 165 4.93 -28.70 8.60
C PHE A 165 4.45 -28.68 10.05
N GLY A 166 3.30 -29.29 10.36
CA GLY A 166 2.74 -29.38 11.71
C GLY A 166 3.51 -30.28 12.70
N LYS A 167 4.71 -30.76 12.35
CA LYS A 167 5.56 -31.60 13.22
C LYS A 167 6.83 -30.93 13.73
N PHE A 168 7.04 -29.65 13.45
CA PHE A 168 8.15 -28.91 14.07
C PHE A 168 7.63 -28.14 15.29
N GLN A 169 7.60 -28.81 16.43
CA GLN A 169 7.55 -28.16 17.74
C GLN A 169 8.95 -27.60 18.01
N PHE A 170 9.02 -26.29 18.16
CA PHE A 170 10.20 -25.64 18.73
C PHE A 170 10.22 -25.94 20.24
N PHE A 171 11.30 -26.58 20.67
CA PHE A 171 11.73 -26.63 22.05
C PHE A 171 12.42 -25.30 22.38
#